data_cf163cb8c2f3c0a0d43b63c498940651
#
_entry.id   cf163cb8c2f3c0a0d43b63c498940651
#
_cell.length_a   1.000
_cell.length_b   1.000
_cell.length_c   1.000
_cell.angle_alpha   90.00
_cell.angle_beta   90.00
_cell.angle_gamma   90.00
#
_symmetry.space_group_name_H-M   'P 1'
#
loop_
_entity.id
_entity.type
_entity.pdbx_description
1 polymer ?
#
loop_
_entity_poly.entity_id
_entity_poly.type
_entity_poly.pdbx_seq_one_letter_code
_entity_poly.pdbx_strand_id
1 'polypeptide(L)'
;SRSRSRNTRSLFDIGVFATTSYHLNQWTLSGGLRFDNRHMHGYEEAGTFAKISRNFGSFSGSVGAVYALTPQMNVRLNVARGFRAPNISELSANGVHEGTQRYMLGNADLKPEHSWQFDLGWDYNSPIIAAQLSLFANRIDNYIFDHKLNGVITSGHETYQYTQGDARLLGGEASVDLHPVERLHFQNAFSYVNSVQLHQPKASKYLPWTPAPHWTSELRYDLIRDGRILNNTFISAALECNLRQNHIYAAGNTETETPSYTLLNLAAGTDFRTNGHRRASLYLTANNIFNRAYQNHLSRLKYLETDPSNPHKGIFNMGRNIGVKFVVYLF
;
A
#
# COMPACT_ATOMS: atom_id res chain seq x y z
N SER A 1 -12.95 -22.52 -37.12
CA SER A 1 -14.07 -21.92 -36.40
C SER A 1 -13.50 -20.99 -35.34
N ARG A 2 -13.66 -19.68 -35.52
CA ARG A 2 -13.36 -18.68 -34.50
C ARG A 2 -14.40 -18.83 -33.38
N SER A 3 -14.04 -19.41 -32.25
CA SER A 3 -14.87 -19.31 -31.04
C SER A 3 -14.86 -17.85 -30.63
N ARG A 4 -15.97 -17.16 -30.76
CA ARG A 4 -16.21 -15.90 -30.08
C ARG A 4 -16.12 -16.22 -28.58
N SER A 5 -15.12 -15.69 -27.89
CA SER A 5 -15.12 -15.67 -26.43
C SER A 5 -16.37 -14.90 -25.99
N ARG A 6 -17.40 -15.63 -25.57
CA ARG A 6 -18.53 -15.01 -24.86
C ARG A 6 -17.94 -14.42 -23.60
N ASN A 7 -18.23 -13.16 -23.33
CA ASN A 7 -17.99 -12.57 -22.02
C ASN A 7 -18.70 -13.45 -20.99
N THR A 8 -17.94 -14.28 -20.30
CA THR A 8 -18.47 -15.26 -19.34
C THR A 8 -18.84 -14.60 -17.99
N ARG A 9 -18.59 -13.31 -17.86
CA ARG A 9 -18.81 -12.55 -16.62
C ARG A 9 -19.37 -11.18 -16.92
N SER A 10 -20.32 -10.73 -16.08
CA SER A 10 -20.84 -9.39 -16.10
C SER A 10 -20.87 -8.81 -14.69
N LEU A 11 -20.53 -7.53 -14.60
CA LEU A 11 -20.59 -6.73 -13.39
C LEU A 11 -21.40 -5.47 -13.73
N PHE A 12 -22.41 -5.19 -12.92
CA PHE A 12 -23.22 -3.98 -13.03
C PHE A 12 -23.25 -3.28 -11.67
N ASP A 13 -22.80 -2.04 -11.65
CA ASP A 13 -22.79 -1.19 -10.45
C ASP A 13 -23.69 0.03 -10.67
N ILE A 14 -24.52 0.31 -9.67
CA ILE A 14 -25.22 1.58 -9.57
C ILE A 14 -24.95 2.20 -8.21
N GLY A 15 -24.64 3.50 -8.20
CA GLY A 15 -24.40 4.24 -6.97
C GLY A 15 -24.97 5.65 -7.03
N VAL A 16 -25.54 6.07 -5.91
CA VAL A 16 -26.04 7.43 -5.72
C VAL A 16 -25.34 8.02 -4.51
N PHE A 17 -24.87 9.24 -4.61
CA PHE A 17 -24.16 9.90 -3.50
C PHE A 17 -24.52 11.39 -3.40
N ALA A 18 -24.35 11.92 -2.20
CA ALA A 18 -24.41 13.33 -1.91
C ALA A 18 -23.26 13.70 -0.97
N THR A 19 -22.61 14.84 -1.24
CA THR A 19 -21.54 15.38 -0.40
C THR A 19 -21.79 16.85 -0.11
N THR A 20 -21.33 17.31 1.05
CA THR A 20 -21.40 18.70 1.44
C THR A 20 -20.13 19.11 2.15
N SER A 21 -19.78 20.40 2.05
CA SER A 21 -18.71 21.02 2.82
C SER A 21 -19.18 22.39 3.25
N TYR A 22 -18.94 22.73 4.51
CA TYR A 22 -19.34 23.99 5.10
C TYR A 22 -18.14 24.63 5.83
N HIS A 23 -17.88 25.89 5.51
CA HIS A 23 -16.80 26.67 6.13
C HIS A 23 -17.39 27.66 7.11
N LEU A 24 -16.93 27.59 8.36
CA LEU A 24 -17.35 28.49 9.43
C LEU A 24 -16.12 28.94 10.23
N ASN A 25 -15.68 30.18 9.97
CA ASN A 25 -14.47 30.76 10.59
C ASN A 25 -13.26 29.82 10.41
N GLN A 26 -12.75 29.25 11.53
CA GLN A 26 -11.60 28.34 11.56
C GLN A 26 -12.00 26.86 11.30
N TRP A 27 -13.29 26.58 11.13
CA TRP A 27 -13.80 25.23 10.91
C TRP A 27 -14.11 24.98 9.44
N THR A 28 -13.71 23.82 8.95
CA THR A 28 -14.26 23.23 7.73
C THR A 28 -14.89 21.89 8.11
N LEU A 29 -16.21 21.83 7.96
CA LEU A 29 -16.98 20.61 8.20
C LEU A 29 -17.32 19.97 6.88
N SER A 30 -17.20 18.66 6.79
CA SER A 30 -17.55 17.90 5.58
C SER A 30 -18.40 16.68 5.92
N GLY A 31 -19.25 16.28 5.01
CA GLY A 31 -20.06 15.09 5.16
C GLY A 31 -20.45 14.51 3.81
N GLY A 32 -20.64 13.20 3.77
CA GLY A 32 -21.06 12.51 2.56
C GLY A 32 -21.79 11.22 2.89
N LEU A 33 -22.77 10.90 2.08
CA LEU A 33 -23.50 9.63 2.11
C LEU A 33 -23.54 9.05 0.70
N ARG A 34 -23.43 7.74 0.61
CA ARG A 34 -23.48 7.01 -0.64
C ARG A 34 -24.22 5.68 -0.45
N PHE A 35 -25.07 5.35 -1.40
CA PHE A 35 -25.64 4.02 -1.56
C PHE A 35 -25.09 3.39 -2.83
N ASP A 36 -24.63 2.16 -2.71
CA ASP A 36 -24.15 1.36 -3.84
C ASP A 36 -24.92 0.05 -3.92
N ASN A 37 -25.19 -0.39 -5.15
CA ASN A 37 -25.69 -1.72 -5.43
C ASN A 37 -24.85 -2.33 -6.56
N ARG A 38 -24.25 -3.49 -6.27
CA ARG A 38 -23.41 -4.27 -7.20
C ARG A 38 -24.08 -5.59 -7.53
N HIS A 39 -24.36 -5.79 -8.79
CA HIS A 39 -24.81 -7.07 -9.32
C HIS A 39 -23.70 -7.76 -10.09
N MET A 40 -23.41 -9.01 -9.71
CA MET A 40 -22.40 -9.85 -10.36
C MET A 40 -23.00 -11.13 -10.87
N HIS A 41 -22.68 -11.45 -12.11
CA HIS A 41 -23.07 -12.71 -12.76
C HIS A 41 -21.85 -13.32 -13.46
N GLY A 42 -21.61 -14.60 -13.23
CA GLY A 42 -20.57 -15.37 -13.89
C GLY A 42 -21.10 -16.74 -14.26
N TYR A 43 -20.75 -17.20 -15.46
CA TYR A 43 -20.99 -18.57 -15.88
C TYR A 43 -19.83 -19.45 -15.41
N GLU A 44 -20.11 -20.74 -15.27
CA GLU A 44 -19.08 -21.71 -14.97
C GLU A 44 -18.05 -21.76 -16.10
N GLU A 45 -16.80 -21.77 -15.74
CA GLU A 45 -15.67 -21.99 -16.62
C GLU A 45 -14.84 -23.15 -16.04
N ALA A 46 -14.89 -24.29 -16.69
CA ALA A 46 -14.30 -25.52 -16.20
C ALA A 46 -12.82 -25.35 -15.82
N GLY A 47 -12.48 -25.73 -14.60
CA GLY A 47 -11.11 -25.65 -14.06
C GLY A 47 -10.64 -24.25 -13.66
N THR A 48 -11.50 -23.22 -13.71
CA THR A 48 -11.11 -21.84 -13.39
C THR A 48 -12.11 -21.13 -12.47
N PHE A 49 -13.43 -21.23 -12.73
CA PHE A 49 -14.46 -20.50 -11.96
C PHE A 49 -15.76 -21.29 -11.86
N ALA A 50 -16.39 -21.22 -10.69
CA ALA A 50 -17.75 -21.69 -10.47
C ALA A 50 -18.79 -20.65 -10.93
N LYS A 51 -20.00 -21.12 -11.30
CA LYS A 51 -21.14 -20.24 -11.60
C LYS A 51 -21.49 -19.39 -10.39
N ILE A 52 -21.73 -18.09 -10.62
CA ILE A 52 -22.10 -17.16 -9.57
C ILE A 52 -23.19 -16.20 -10.05
N SER A 53 -24.10 -15.86 -9.13
CA SER A 53 -25.06 -14.75 -9.30
C SER A 53 -25.33 -14.16 -7.92
N ARG A 54 -24.83 -12.94 -7.69
CA ARG A 54 -24.90 -12.27 -6.38
C ARG A 54 -25.23 -10.81 -6.55
N ASN A 55 -25.94 -10.27 -5.56
CA ASN A 55 -26.26 -8.86 -5.46
C ASN A 55 -25.84 -8.34 -4.08
N PHE A 56 -25.12 -7.19 -4.05
CA PHE A 56 -24.62 -6.58 -2.84
C PHE A 56 -25.03 -5.10 -2.81
N GLY A 57 -25.85 -4.72 -1.85
CA GLY A 57 -26.22 -3.33 -1.60
C GLY A 57 -25.68 -2.86 -0.26
N SER A 58 -25.18 -1.63 -0.16
CA SER A 58 -24.75 -1.04 1.10
C SER A 58 -24.72 0.48 1.09
N PHE A 59 -24.83 1.04 2.30
CA PHE A 59 -24.58 2.44 2.56
C PHE A 59 -23.14 2.63 3.06
N SER A 60 -22.49 3.66 2.55
CA SER A 60 -21.24 4.19 3.03
C SER A 60 -21.37 5.69 3.29
N GLY A 61 -20.47 6.26 4.07
CA GLY A 61 -20.51 7.69 4.35
C GLY A 61 -19.37 8.13 5.25
N SER A 62 -19.19 9.45 5.35
CA SER A 62 -18.17 10.04 6.22
C SER A 62 -18.63 11.36 6.78
N VAL A 63 -18.07 11.70 7.94
CA VAL A 63 -18.14 13.02 8.54
C VAL A 63 -16.72 13.43 8.93
N GLY A 64 -16.33 14.62 8.53
CA GLY A 64 -15.01 15.18 8.79
C GLY A 64 -15.06 16.60 9.32
N ALA A 65 -14.07 16.95 10.12
CA ALA A 65 -13.85 18.30 10.60
C ALA A 65 -12.35 18.66 10.49
N VAL A 66 -12.07 19.83 9.99
CA VAL A 66 -10.75 20.45 10.04
C VAL A 66 -10.86 21.74 10.85
N TYR A 67 -9.98 21.88 11.81
CA TYR A 67 -9.87 23.09 12.61
C TYR A 67 -8.51 23.75 12.39
N ALA A 68 -8.52 24.99 11.89
CA ALA A 68 -7.32 25.80 11.74
C ALA A 68 -6.95 26.42 13.11
N LEU A 69 -6.03 25.79 13.83
CA LEU A 69 -5.54 26.29 15.13
C LEU A 69 -4.81 27.62 14.97
N THR A 70 -3.99 27.70 13.91
CA THR A 70 -3.30 28.91 13.47
C THR A 70 -3.23 28.90 11.94
N PRO A 71 -2.80 30.01 11.28
CA PRO A 71 -2.56 29.99 9.82
C PRO A 71 -1.58 28.90 9.35
N GLN A 72 -0.72 28.41 10.24
CA GLN A 72 0.29 27.38 9.95
C GLN A 72 -0.09 25.98 10.46
N MET A 73 -1.15 25.85 11.26
CA MET A 73 -1.43 24.61 11.98
C MET A 73 -2.89 24.18 11.85
N ASN A 74 -3.11 22.96 11.43
CA ASN A 74 -4.43 22.36 11.32
C ASN A 74 -4.51 21.03 12.08
N VAL A 75 -5.70 20.76 12.63
CA VAL A 75 -6.08 19.44 13.15
C VAL A 75 -7.26 18.94 12.34
N ARG A 76 -7.20 17.68 11.96
CA ARG A 76 -8.27 17.00 11.18
C ARG A 76 -8.78 15.81 11.94
N LEU A 77 -10.07 15.64 11.95
CA LEU A 77 -10.75 14.44 12.43
C LEU A 77 -11.69 13.95 11.34
N ASN A 78 -11.67 12.65 11.06
CA ASN A 78 -12.59 12.03 10.13
C ASN A 78 -13.10 10.71 10.70
N VAL A 79 -14.39 10.45 10.50
CA VAL A 79 -15.03 9.18 10.78
C VAL A 79 -15.75 8.73 9.52
N ALA A 80 -15.44 7.54 9.06
CA ALA A 80 -16.02 7.00 7.85
C ALA A 80 -16.51 5.57 8.04
N ARG A 81 -17.61 5.24 7.39
CA ARG A 81 -18.08 3.88 7.17
C ARG A 81 -17.90 3.51 5.70
N GLY A 82 -17.10 2.47 5.46
CA GLY A 82 -16.83 1.93 4.14
C GLY A 82 -17.55 0.60 3.89
N PHE A 83 -17.61 0.25 2.61
CA PHE A 83 -18.18 -0.99 2.13
C PHE A 83 -17.34 -1.53 0.96
N ARG A 84 -17.10 -2.85 0.95
CA ARG A 84 -16.49 -3.55 -0.17
C ARG A 84 -17.24 -4.85 -0.44
N ALA A 85 -17.84 -4.97 -1.63
CA ALA A 85 -18.36 -6.26 -2.09
C ALA A 85 -17.23 -7.21 -2.45
N PRO A 86 -17.35 -8.53 -2.16
CA PRO A 86 -16.42 -9.52 -2.67
C PRO A 86 -16.28 -9.43 -4.19
N ASN A 87 -15.10 -9.67 -4.72
CA ASN A 87 -14.89 -9.74 -6.17
C ASN A 87 -15.22 -11.13 -6.73
N ILE A 88 -15.25 -11.25 -8.06
CA ILE A 88 -15.62 -12.50 -8.72
C ILE A 88 -14.64 -13.63 -8.38
N SER A 89 -13.34 -13.36 -8.30
CA SER A 89 -12.33 -14.36 -7.95
C SER A 89 -12.48 -14.82 -6.51
N GLU A 90 -12.76 -13.91 -5.58
CA GLU A 90 -13.00 -14.26 -4.17
C GLU A 90 -14.21 -15.17 -4.01
N LEU A 91 -15.24 -15.00 -4.82
CA LEU A 91 -16.46 -15.77 -4.75
C LEU A 91 -16.39 -17.10 -5.52
N SER A 92 -15.64 -17.18 -6.62
CA SER A 92 -15.77 -18.27 -7.58
C SER A 92 -14.48 -18.85 -8.16
N ALA A 93 -13.30 -18.44 -7.67
CA ALA A 93 -12.04 -19.01 -8.14
C ALA A 93 -12.03 -20.53 -7.96
N ASN A 94 -11.53 -21.26 -8.96
CA ASN A 94 -11.37 -22.71 -8.93
C ASN A 94 -10.27 -23.11 -9.91
N GLY A 95 -9.02 -22.75 -9.63
CA GLY A 95 -7.92 -23.00 -10.56
C GLY A 95 -6.57 -22.50 -10.06
N VAL A 96 -5.53 -22.78 -10.84
CA VAL A 96 -4.16 -22.36 -10.53
C VAL A 96 -3.98 -20.89 -10.85
N HIS A 97 -3.46 -20.14 -9.89
CA HIS A 97 -3.00 -18.79 -10.09
C HIS A 97 -1.52 -18.80 -10.49
N GLU A 98 -1.25 -18.62 -11.77
CA GLU A 98 0.09 -18.79 -12.37
C GLU A 98 1.17 -17.93 -11.69
N GLY A 99 0.86 -16.68 -11.35
CA GLY A 99 1.81 -15.76 -10.73
C GLY A 99 2.26 -16.14 -9.31
N THR A 100 1.50 -16.99 -8.60
CA THR A 100 1.82 -17.44 -7.24
C THR A 100 2.00 -18.96 -7.13
N GLN A 101 1.76 -19.69 -8.22
CA GLN A 101 1.82 -21.17 -8.27
C GLN A 101 0.97 -21.82 -7.16
N ARG A 102 -0.24 -21.29 -6.94
CA ARG A 102 -1.19 -21.74 -5.92
C ARG A 102 -2.52 -22.12 -6.56
N TYR A 103 -3.15 -23.17 -6.08
CA TYR A 103 -4.53 -23.46 -6.44
C TYR A 103 -5.48 -22.65 -5.57
N MET A 104 -6.31 -21.81 -6.19
CA MET A 104 -7.21 -20.90 -5.49
C MET A 104 -8.65 -21.41 -5.54
N LEU A 105 -9.27 -21.48 -4.37
CA LEU A 105 -10.71 -21.76 -4.22
C LEU A 105 -11.43 -20.50 -3.77
N GLY A 106 -12.46 -20.11 -4.50
CA GLY A 106 -13.41 -19.10 -4.11
C GLY A 106 -14.33 -19.59 -2.99
N ASN A 107 -15.07 -18.65 -2.42
CA ASN A 107 -16.12 -18.95 -1.46
C ASN A 107 -17.37 -18.15 -1.81
N ALA A 108 -18.40 -18.86 -2.28
CA ALA A 108 -19.65 -18.23 -2.72
C ALA A 108 -20.48 -17.62 -1.57
N ASP A 109 -20.18 -17.97 -0.32
CA ASP A 109 -20.91 -17.51 0.87
C ASP A 109 -20.33 -16.23 1.48
N LEU A 110 -19.26 -15.67 0.89
CA LEU A 110 -18.66 -14.43 1.36
C LEU A 110 -19.70 -13.29 1.42
N LYS A 111 -19.64 -12.56 2.52
CA LYS A 111 -20.43 -11.35 2.78
C LYS A 111 -19.60 -10.12 2.42
N PRO A 112 -20.22 -8.96 2.20
CA PRO A 112 -19.51 -7.71 2.06
C PRO A 112 -18.68 -7.39 3.31
N GLU A 113 -17.53 -6.78 3.09
CA GLU A 113 -16.78 -6.13 4.16
C GLU A 113 -17.45 -4.80 4.52
N HIS A 114 -17.49 -4.50 5.80
CA HIS A 114 -17.87 -3.20 6.33
C HIS A 114 -16.76 -2.68 7.23
N SER A 115 -16.33 -1.46 6.99
CA SER A 115 -15.28 -0.84 7.80
C SER A 115 -15.77 0.39 8.52
N TRP A 116 -15.27 0.60 9.75
CA TRP A 116 -15.32 1.85 10.47
C TRP A 116 -13.90 2.39 10.59
N GLN A 117 -13.68 3.54 10.00
CA GLN A 117 -12.40 4.23 9.97
C GLN A 117 -12.48 5.50 10.81
N PHE A 118 -11.50 5.68 11.71
CA PHE A 118 -11.25 6.90 12.47
C PHE A 118 -9.87 7.41 12.10
N ASP A 119 -9.78 8.67 11.69
CA ASP A 119 -8.53 9.33 11.31
C ASP A 119 -8.36 10.59 12.13
N LEU A 120 -7.17 10.77 12.70
CA LEU A 120 -6.72 11.99 13.34
C LEU A 120 -5.47 12.48 12.62
N GLY A 121 -5.52 13.69 12.10
CA GLY A 121 -4.41 14.34 11.42
C GLY A 121 -4.01 15.63 12.12
N TRP A 122 -2.72 15.91 12.10
CA TRP A 122 -2.15 17.19 12.51
C TRP A 122 -1.11 17.62 11.48
N ASP A 123 -1.18 18.87 11.05
CA ASP A 123 -0.27 19.47 10.09
C ASP A 123 0.27 20.77 10.66
N TYR A 124 1.56 20.99 10.48
CA TYR A 124 2.22 22.25 10.74
C TYR A 124 3.08 22.64 9.54
N ASN A 125 2.95 23.86 9.05
CA ASN A 125 3.70 24.34 7.89
C ASN A 125 4.21 25.76 8.12
N SER A 126 5.53 25.90 8.12
CA SER A 126 6.25 27.16 8.19
C SER A 126 7.39 27.18 7.17
N PRO A 127 8.06 28.31 6.92
CA PRO A 127 9.21 28.36 6.01
C PRO A 127 10.39 27.44 6.42
N ILE A 128 10.48 27.07 7.71
CA ILE A 128 11.60 26.28 8.25
C ILE A 128 11.20 24.84 8.50
N ILE A 129 9.94 24.58 8.84
CA ILE A 129 9.46 23.24 9.25
C ILE A 129 8.13 22.97 8.58
N ALA A 130 8.04 21.83 7.88
CA ALA A 130 6.79 21.21 7.53
C ALA A 130 6.69 19.89 8.30
N ALA A 131 5.66 19.71 9.11
CA ALA A 131 5.46 18.50 9.92
C ALA A 131 4.03 17.97 9.75
N GLN A 132 3.89 16.66 9.72
CA GLN A 132 2.62 15.98 9.58
C GLN A 132 2.57 14.77 10.49
N LEU A 133 1.44 14.56 11.15
CA LEU A 133 1.12 13.37 11.90
C LEU A 133 -0.26 12.87 11.46
N SER A 134 -0.35 11.60 11.14
CA SER A 134 -1.60 10.92 10.82
C SER A 134 -1.71 9.66 11.66
N LEU A 135 -2.79 9.52 12.40
CA LEU A 135 -3.12 8.33 13.17
C LEU A 135 -4.43 7.77 12.66
N PHE A 136 -4.52 6.45 12.58
CA PHE A 136 -5.75 5.81 12.15
C PHE A 136 -6.10 4.58 12.98
N ALA A 137 -7.40 4.34 13.10
CA ALA A 137 -7.96 3.12 13.63
C ALA A 137 -9.06 2.63 12.67
N ASN A 138 -8.93 1.41 12.19
CA ASN A 138 -9.91 0.79 11.30
C ASN A 138 -10.35 -0.55 11.85
N ARG A 139 -11.67 -0.73 12.02
CA ARG A 139 -12.30 -2.02 12.28
C ARG A 139 -13.03 -2.47 11.02
N ILE A 140 -12.77 -3.69 10.58
CA ILE A 140 -13.36 -4.28 9.38
C ILE A 140 -14.09 -5.55 9.79
N ASP A 141 -15.40 -5.56 9.64
CA ASP A 141 -16.22 -6.75 9.81
C ASP A 141 -16.26 -7.51 8.48
N ASN A 142 -16.17 -8.85 8.53
CA ASN A 142 -16.10 -9.75 7.39
C ASN A 142 -14.89 -9.49 6.46
N TYR A 143 -13.73 -9.11 6.98
CA TYR A 143 -12.49 -8.94 6.19
C TYR A 143 -12.18 -10.21 5.40
N ILE A 144 -11.98 -10.07 4.08
CA ILE A 144 -11.75 -11.20 3.16
C ILE A 144 -10.25 -11.39 2.95
N PHE A 145 -9.78 -12.60 3.15
CA PHE A 145 -8.38 -13.01 2.91
C PHE A 145 -8.33 -14.46 2.44
N ASP A 146 -7.20 -14.87 1.87
CA ASP A 146 -6.94 -16.27 1.53
C ASP A 146 -6.14 -16.95 2.65
N HIS A 147 -6.45 -18.21 2.92
CA HIS A 147 -5.69 -19.05 3.82
C HIS A 147 -5.36 -20.39 3.17
N LYS A 148 -4.22 -20.96 3.55
CA LYS A 148 -3.77 -22.26 3.09
C LYS A 148 -4.59 -23.37 3.75
N LEU A 149 -5.10 -24.27 2.94
CA LEU A 149 -5.69 -25.53 3.42
C LEU A 149 -4.57 -26.54 3.68
N ASN A 150 -4.29 -26.80 4.97
CA ASN A 150 -3.18 -27.65 5.36
C ASN A 150 -3.34 -29.08 4.82
N GLY A 151 -2.29 -29.58 4.14
CA GLY A 151 -2.25 -30.93 3.57
C GLY A 151 -3.09 -31.12 2.31
N VAL A 152 -3.69 -30.07 1.75
CA VAL A 152 -4.49 -30.15 0.52
C VAL A 152 -3.65 -29.71 -0.68
N ILE A 153 -3.43 -30.65 -1.60
CA ILE A 153 -2.76 -30.42 -2.88
C ILE A 153 -3.77 -30.65 -4.00
N THR A 154 -3.99 -29.66 -4.84
CA THR A 154 -4.89 -29.75 -6.00
C THR A 154 -4.10 -29.41 -7.26
N SER A 155 -4.18 -30.29 -8.27
CA SER A 155 -3.43 -30.14 -9.54
C SER A 155 -1.92 -29.91 -9.34
N GLY A 156 -1.31 -30.53 -8.31
CA GLY A 156 0.11 -30.40 -8.00
C GLY A 156 0.50 -29.12 -7.25
N HIS A 157 -0.47 -28.31 -6.84
CA HIS A 157 -0.23 -27.03 -6.15
C HIS A 157 -0.86 -27.02 -4.76
N GLU A 158 -0.25 -26.30 -3.83
CA GLU A 158 -0.86 -26.00 -2.53
C GLU A 158 -2.18 -25.25 -2.70
N THR A 159 -3.19 -25.68 -1.97
CA THR A 159 -4.55 -25.14 -2.11
C THR A 159 -4.81 -24.07 -1.07
N TYR A 160 -5.32 -22.94 -1.54
CA TYR A 160 -5.75 -21.80 -0.74
C TYR A 160 -7.23 -21.53 -0.98
N GLN A 161 -7.93 -21.10 0.07
CA GLN A 161 -9.34 -20.76 -0.01
C GLN A 161 -9.60 -19.37 0.55
N TYR A 162 -10.48 -18.61 -0.11
CA TYR A 162 -10.96 -17.35 0.43
C TYR A 162 -11.89 -17.56 1.62
N THR A 163 -11.67 -16.79 2.66
CA THR A 163 -12.41 -16.82 3.92
C THR A 163 -12.64 -15.43 4.46
N GLN A 164 -13.37 -15.32 5.56
CA GLN A 164 -13.67 -14.05 6.22
C GLN A 164 -13.41 -14.13 7.72
N GLY A 165 -13.07 -12.99 8.30
CA GLY A 165 -12.98 -12.78 9.73
C GLY A 165 -13.04 -11.30 10.06
N ASP A 166 -13.23 -10.95 11.33
CA ASP A 166 -13.17 -9.56 11.74
C ASP A 166 -11.73 -9.13 11.93
N ALA A 167 -11.40 -7.94 11.47
CA ALA A 167 -10.05 -7.39 11.54
C ALA A 167 -10.03 -6.01 12.21
N ARG A 168 -8.87 -5.66 12.77
CA ARG A 168 -8.58 -4.33 13.27
C ARG A 168 -7.19 -3.90 12.84
N LEU A 169 -7.10 -2.71 12.26
CA LEU A 169 -5.85 -2.07 11.89
C LEU A 169 -5.69 -0.80 12.71
N LEU A 170 -4.56 -0.66 13.37
CA LEU A 170 -4.16 0.54 14.09
C LEU A 170 -2.80 0.98 13.57
N GLY A 171 -2.65 2.24 13.26
CA GLY A 171 -1.37 2.69 12.74
C GLY A 171 -1.24 4.20 12.73
N GLY A 172 -0.08 4.64 12.25
CA GLY A 172 0.21 6.04 12.10
C GLY A 172 1.42 6.28 11.23
N GLU A 173 1.46 7.49 10.72
CA GLU A 173 2.54 8.02 9.92
C GLU A 173 2.92 9.39 10.48
N ALA A 174 4.21 9.64 10.56
CA ALA A 174 4.75 10.94 10.95
C ALA A 174 5.81 11.35 9.94
N SER A 175 5.78 12.60 9.51
CA SER A 175 6.83 13.17 8.67
C SER A 175 7.23 14.56 9.14
N VAL A 176 8.50 14.87 9.01
CA VAL A 176 9.06 16.19 9.28
C VAL A 176 10.03 16.51 8.16
N ASP A 177 9.87 17.68 7.56
CA ASP A 177 10.81 18.26 6.62
C ASP A 177 11.34 19.58 7.22
N LEU A 178 12.65 19.62 7.47
CA LEU A 178 13.34 20.75 8.05
C LEU A 178 14.14 21.47 6.96
N HIS A 179 13.95 22.79 6.88
CA HIS A 179 14.69 23.70 5.99
C HIS A 179 15.48 24.73 6.83
N PRO A 180 16.55 24.30 7.55
CA PRO A 180 17.30 25.22 8.43
C PRO A 180 17.91 26.40 7.69
N VAL A 181 18.24 26.16 6.42
CA VAL A 181 18.62 27.16 5.41
C VAL A 181 17.97 26.78 4.08
N GLU A 182 17.75 27.76 3.21
CA GLU A 182 17.02 27.60 1.95
C GLU A 182 17.50 26.47 1.02
N ARG A 183 18.76 26.02 1.20
CA ARG A 183 19.39 24.99 0.34
C ARG A 183 19.46 23.61 0.98
N LEU A 184 19.14 23.52 2.27
CA LEU A 184 19.27 22.28 3.02
C LEU A 184 17.88 21.77 3.38
N HIS A 185 17.60 20.53 2.98
CA HIS A 185 16.37 19.81 3.28
C HIS A 185 16.74 18.57 4.08
N PHE A 186 16.11 18.41 5.23
CA PHE A 186 16.27 17.23 6.06
C PHE A 186 14.89 16.61 6.32
N GLN A 187 14.57 15.59 5.53
CA GLN A 187 13.29 14.91 5.58
C GLN A 187 13.37 13.64 6.40
N ASN A 188 12.39 13.43 7.26
CA ASN A 188 12.22 12.21 8.02
C ASN A 188 10.78 11.77 7.89
N ALA A 189 10.57 10.47 7.68
CA ALA A 189 9.24 9.89 7.69
C ALA A 189 9.28 8.54 8.40
N PHE A 190 8.25 8.27 9.20
CA PHE A 190 8.06 7.00 9.90
C PHE A 190 6.64 6.51 9.67
N SER A 191 6.49 5.22 9.43
CA SER A 191 5.20 4.57 9.29
C SER A 191 5.15 3.27 10.09
N TYR A 192 3.99 3.00 10.69
CA TYR A 192 3.73 1.79 11.45
C TYR A 192 2.26 1.39 11.30
N VAL A 193 2.03 0.09 11.14
CA VAL A 193 0.70 -0.51 11.20
C VAL A 193 0.73 -1.81 12.00
N ASN A 194 -0.26 -1.99 12.86
CA ASN A 194 -0.57 -3.23 13.52
C ASN A 194 -1.93 -3.72 13.03
N SER A 195 -1.95 -4.86 12.36
CA SER A 195 -3.15 -5.45 11.77
C SER A 195 -3.40 -6.83 12.39
N VAL A 196 -4.57 -7.00 12.98
CA VAL A 196 -4.94 -8.22 13.68
C VAL A 196 -6.29 -8.73 13.23
N GLN A 197 -6.42 -10.05 13.16
CA GLN A 197 -7.70 -10.73 13.11
C GLN A 197 -8.24 -10.89 14.53
N LEU A 198 -9.49 -10.54 14.73
CA LEU A 198 -10.15 -10.64 16.02
C LEU A 198 -10.64 -12.09 16.21
N HIS A 199 -10.65 -12.52 17.47
CA HIS A 199 -11.17 -13.83 17.87
C HIS A 199 -10.49 -15.04 17.21
N GLN A 200 -9.22 -14.89 16.81
CA GLN A 200 -8.43 -15.95 16.15
C GLN A 200 -7.37 -16.55 17.09
N PRO A 201 -6.99 -17.82 16.88
CA PRO A 201 -5.85 -18.43 17.57
C PRO A 201 -4.55 -17.63 17.35
N LYS A 202 -3.59 -17.81 18.25
CA LYS A 202 -2.30 -17.07 18.21
C LYS A 202 -1.58 -17.15 16.85
N ALA A 203 -1.64 -18.31 16.19
CA ALA A 203 -0.96 -18.54 14.90
C ALA A 203 -1.58 -17.75 13.74
N SER A 204 -2.88 -17.43 13.81
CA SER A 204 -3.62 -16.66 12.80
C SER A 204 -4.07 -15.29 13.31
N LYS A 205 -3.47 -14.81 14.44
CA LYS A 205 -3.83 -13.54 15.05
C LYS A 205 -3.54 -12.33 14.17
N TYR A 206 -2.42 -12.33 13.47
CA TYR A 206 -2.02 -11.20 12.62
C TYR A 206 -2.54 -11.38 11.20
N LEU A 207 -2.87 -10.28 10.53
CA LEU A 207 -3.17 -10.33 9.10
C LEU A 207 -1.90 -10.65 8.32
N PRO A 208 -2.00 -11.49 7.27
CA PRO A 208 -0.85 -11.76 6.42
C PRO A 208 -0.37 -10.50 5.69
N TRP A 209 0.92 -10.45 5.40
CA TRP A 209 1.56 -9.40 4.60
C TRP A 209 1.44 -8.00 5.21
N THR A 210 1.48 -7.90 6.54
CA THR A 210 1.56 -6.62 7.23
C THR A 210 2.97 -6.04 7.06
N PRO A 211 3.15 -4.81 6.53
CA PRO A 211 4.46 -4.22 6.35
C PRO A 211 5.20 -4.05 7.68
N ALA A 212 6.52 -4.14 7.62
CA ALA A 212 7.39 -3.82 8.75
C ALA A 212 7.31 -2.31 9.06
N PRO A 213 7.51 -1.90 10.32
CA PRO A 213 7.69 -0.49 10.63
C PRO A 213 8.87 0.06 9.82
N HIS A 214 8.67 1.22 9.21
CA HIS A 214 9.59 1.78 8.24
C HIS A 214 9.92 3.22 8.59
N TRP A 215 11.22 3.55 8.55
CA TRP A 215 11.72 4.90 8.74
C TRP A 215 12.64 5.29 7.60
N THR A 216 12.42 6.46 7.02
CA THR A 216 13.31 7.09 6.04
C THR A 216 13.86 8.39 6.60
N SER A 217 15.13 8.67 6.29
CA SER A 217 15.79 9.92 6.65
C SER A 217 16.63 10.35 5.45
N GLU A 218 16.29 11.47 4.83
CA GLU A 218 16.99 12.02 3.67
C GLU A 218 17.58 13.40 4.00
N LEU A 219 18.84 13.56 3.68
CA LEU A 219 19.52 14.86 3.66
C LEU A 219 19.79 15.22 2.21
N ARG A 220 19.23 16.35 1.78
CA ARG A 220 19.43 16.90 0.44
C ARG A 220 20.00 18.31 0.53
N TYR A 221 20.97 18.58 -0.32
CA TYR A 221 21.56 19.91 -0.47
C TYR A 221 21.45 20.40 -1.91
N ASP A 222 20.83 21.57 -2.10
CA ASP A 222 20.68 22.25 -3.38
C ASP A 222 21.95 23.06 -3.69
N LEU A 223 22.82 22.54 -4.56
CA LEU A 223 24.07 23.15 -4.97
C LEU A 223 23.84 24.41 -5.82
N ILE A 224 22.93 24.30 -6.80
CA ILE A 224 22.57 25.39 -7.72
C ILE A 224 21.06 25.38 -7.89
N ARG A 225 20.36 26.41 -7.38
CA ARG A 225 18.91 26.56 -7.53
C ARG A 225 18.55 27.21 -8.84
N ASP A 226 19.16 28.37 -9.15
CA ASP A 226 18.93 29.16 -10.35
C ASP A 226 20.26 29.55 -11.01
N GLY A 227 20.68 28.75 -11.99
CA GLY A 227 21.86 29.01 -12.79
C GLY A 227 21.52 29.19 -14.28
N ARG A 228 22.41 29.84 -15.02
CA ARG A 228 22.21 30.10 -16.46
C ARG A 228 22.20 28.81 -17.30
N ILE A 229 23.06 27.83 -16.94
CA ILE A 229 23.25 26.58 -17.67
C ILE A 229 22.75 25.42 -16.81
N LEU A 230 23.21 25.33 -15.56
CA LEU A 230 22.76 24.33 -14.58
C LEU A 230 21.73 24.94 -13.65
N ASN A 231 20.65 24.20 -13.39
CA ASN A 231 19.54 24.60 -12.55
C ASN A 231 19.05 23.39 -11.75
N ASN A 232 18.44 23.64 -10.59
CA ASN A 232 17.95 22.57 -9.71
C ASN A 232 19.01 21.46 -9.49
N THR A 233 20.29 21.86 -9.34
CA THR A 233 21.38 20.90 -9.10
C THR A 233 21.43 20.53 -7.64
N PHE A 234 21.33 19.26 -7.33
CA PHE A 234 21.31 18.77 -5.96
C PHE A 234 22.12 17.49 -5.78
N ILE A 235 22.46 17.22 -4.54
CA ILE A 235 22.90 15.93 -4.04
C ILE A 235 22.02 15.52 -2.86
N SER A 236 21.78 14.21 -2.71
CA SER A 236 21.08 13.69 -1.53
C SER A 236 21.65 12.35 -1.07
N ALA A 237 21.48 12.11 0.22
CA ALA A 237 21.76 10.84 0.86
C ALA A 237 20.54 10.45 1.71
N ALA A 238 20.01 9.25 1.49
CA ALA A 238 18.83 8.73 2.17
C ALA A 238 19.14 7.41 2.89
N LEU A 239 18.80 7.35 4.17
CA LEU A 239 18.74 6.12 4.94
C LEU A 239 17.32 5.56 4.87
N GLU A 240 17.19 4.29 4.55
CA GLU A 240 15.96 3.53 4.55
C GLU A 240 16.08 2.42 5.59
N CYS A 241 15.38 2.54 6.71
CA CYS A 241 15.42 1.63 7.83
C CYS A 241 14.11 0.84 7.90
N ASN A 242 14.17 -0.46 7.62
CA ASN A 242 13.07 -1.38 7.86
C ASN A 242 13.34 -2.08 9.20
N LEU A 243 12.43 -1.92 10.15
CA LEU A 243 12.55 -2.57 11.45
C LEU A 243 12.15 -4.05 11.34
N ARG A 244 12.40 -4.82 12.39
CA ARG A 244 12.01 -6.23 12.42
C ARG A 244 10.50 -6.36 12.32
N GLN A 245 10.05 -7.27 11.43
CA GLN A 245 8.66 -7.68 11.39
C GLN A 245 8.52 -9.07 12.00
N ASN A 246 7.91 -9.12 13.17
CA ASN A 246 7.62 -10.32 13.93
C ASN A 246 6.11 -10.53 14.21
N HIS A 247 5.27 -9.60 13.76
CA HIS A 247 3.82 -9.74 13.76
C HIS A 247 3.37 -10.39 12.45
N ILE A 248 3.51 -11.72 12.39
CA ILE A 248 3.30 -12.51 11.19
C ILE A 248 2.08 -13.43 11.29
N TYR A 249 1.51 -13.77 10.16
CA TYR A 249 0.52 -14.83 10.02
C TYR A 249 1.24 -16.18 10.00
N ALA A 250 1.36 -16.84 11.15
CA ALA A 250 2.14 -18.07 11.29
C ALA A 250 1.36 -19.33 10.88
N ALA A 251 0.04 -19.24 10.68
CA ALA A 251 -0.77 -20.39 10.26
C ALA A 251 -0.37 -20.88 8.88
N GLY A 252 -0.27 -22.21 8.72
CA GLY A 252 0.11 -22.84 7.46
C GLY A 252 1.56 -22.63 7.03
N ASN A 253 2.43 -22.07 7.88
CA ASN A 253 3.83 -21.76 7.59
C ASN A 253 4.01 -20.90 6.31
N THR A 254 3.06 -20.00 6.04
CA THR A 254 3.05 -19.19 4.82
C THR A 254 3.84 -17.90 4.95
N GLU A 255 4.17 -17.52 6.19
CA GLU A 255 4.88 -16.28 6.49
C GLU A 255 5.94 -16.52 7.57
N THR A 256 7.10 -15.87 7.45
CA THR A 256 8.19 -15.91 8.42
C THR A 256 8.60 -14.51 8.85
N GLU A 257 9.16 -14.39 10.04
CA GLU A 257 9.72 -13.13 10.51
C GLU A 257 10.76 -12.57 9.53
N THR A 258 10.88 -11.26 9.52
CA THR A 258 11.90 -10.56 8.72
C THR A 258 12.78 -9.75 9.65
N PRO A 259 14.11 -9.97 9.65
CA PRO A 259 15.02 -9.17 10.44
C PRO A 259 15.07 -7.72 9.94
N SER A 260 15.46 -6.81 10.82
CA SER A 260 15.67 -5.41 10.43
C SER A 260 16.84 -5.26 9.47
N TYR A 261 16.74 -4.28 8.59
CA TYR A 261 17.82 -3.88 7.71
C TYR A 261 17.78 -2.38 7.44
N THR A 262 18.96 -1.83 7.10
CA THR A 262 19.11 -0.42 6.72
C THR A 262 19.86 -0.34 5.40
N LEU A 263 19.39 0.50 4.50
CA LEU A 263 19.99 0.78 3.20
C LEU A 263 20.43 2.24 3.18
N LEU A 264 21.56 2.53 2.53
CA LEU A 264 21.99 3.87 2.17
C LEU A 264 21.83 4.05 0.66
N ASN A 265 21.10 5.08 0.27
CA ASN A 265 20.85 5.48 -1.11
C ASN A 265 21.42 6.87 -1.33
N LEU A 266 22.07 7.09 -2.47
CA LEU A 266 22.59 8.39 -2.88
C LEU A 266 21.94 8.82 -4.19
N ALA A 267 21.71 10.13 -4.34
CA ALA A 267 21.24 10.69 -5.59
C ALA A 267 21.90 12.04 -5.88
N ALA A 268 22.01 12.35 -7.17
CA ALA A 268 22.38 13.66 -7.66
C ALA A 268 21.56 13.97 -8.92
N GLY A 269 21.23 15.22 -9.12
CA GLY A 269 20.46 15.64 -10.27
C GLY A 269 20.75 17.07 -10.67
N THR A 270 20.52 17.35 -11.96
CA THR A 270 20.62 18.72 -12.50
C THR A 270 19.72 18.87 -13.74
N ASP A 271 19.20 20.08 -13.90
CA ASP A 271 18.54 20.51 -15.14
C ASP A 271 19.51 21.34 -15.96
N PHE A 272 19.58 21.08 -17.27
CA PHE A 272 20.31 21.89 -18.25
C PHE A 272 19.35 22.88 -18.89
N ARG A 273 19.73 24.18 -18.86
CA ARG A 273 18.96 25.26 -19.47
C ARG A 273 19.74 25.91 -20.63
N THR A 274 18.99 26.34 -21.64
CA THR A 274 19.48 27.20 -22.71
C THR A 274 18.43 28.26 -22.99
N ASN A 275 18.84 29.54 -22.98
CA ASN A 275 17.94 30.69 -23.18
C ASN A 275 16.74 30.70 -22.22
N GLY A 276 16.95 30.33 -20.94
CA GLY A 276 15.90 30.28 -19.91
C GLY A 276 15.00 29.05 -19.97
N HIS A 277 15.08 28.22 -21.01
CA HIS A 277 14.27 27.02 -21.16
C HIS A 277 15.05 25.76 -20.73
N ARG A 278 14.39 24.89 -19.98
CA ARG A 278 14.93 23.56 -19.63
C ARG A 278 14.98 22.68 -20.88
N ARG A 279 16.16 22.21 -21.25
CA ARG A 279 16.41 21.40 -22.43
C ARG A 279 16.68 19.94 -22.11
N ALA A 280 17.33 19.68 -20.99
CA ALA A 280 17.59 18.31 -20.55
C ALA A 280 17.65 18.25 -19.02
N SER A 281 17.52 17.04 -18.47
CA SER A 281 17.79 16.73 -17.06
C SER A 281 18.61 15.47 -16.97
N LEU A 282 19.56 15.44 -16.04
CA LEU A 282 20.38 14.29 -15.72
C LEU A 282 20.16 13.93 -14.24
N TYR A 283 19.88 12.66 -13.98
CA TYR A 283 19.78 12.11 -12.63
C TYR A 283 20.69 10.89 -12.52
N LEU A 284 21.45 10.85 -11.43
CA LEU A 284 22.28 9.73 -11.02
C LEU A 284 21.74 9.19 -9.73
N THR A 285 21.60 7.89 -9.62
CA THR A 285 21.16 7.21 -8.40
C THR A 285 22.08 6.03 -8.08
N ALA A 286 22.34 5.83 -6.79
CA ALA A 286 23.06 4.66 -6.31
C ALA A 286 22.29 4.10 -5.10
N ASN A 287 21.52 3.07 -5.32
CA ASN A 287 20.69 2.43 -4.30
C ASN A 287 21.46 1.28 -3.64
N ASN A 288 21.20 1.09 -2.34
CA ASN A 288 21.86 0.05 -1.53
C ASN A 288 23.38 0.07 -1.73
N ILE A 289 24.01 1.23 -1.51
CA ILE A 289 25.42 1.47 -1.85
C ILE A 289 26.38 0.50 -1.17
N PHE A 290 26.03 0.00 0.01
CA PHE A 290 26.83 -0.99 0.75
C PHE A 290 26.58 -2.42 0.30
N ASN A 291 25.76 -2.64 -0.74
CA ASN A 291 25.44 -3.96 -1.27
C ASN A 291 24.93 -4.93 -0.19
N ARG A 292 24.09 -4.43 0.71
CA ARG A 292 23.53 -5.26 1.77
C ARG A 292 22.56 -6.29 1.18
N ALA A 293 22.74 -7.55 1.53
CA ALA A 293 21.77 -8.60 1.25
C ALA A 293 20.57 -8.45 2.21
N TYR A 294 19.37 -8.34 1.66
CA TYR A 294 18.14 -8.18 2.44
C TYR A 294 16.94 -8.79 1.72
N GLN A 295 15.91 -9.08 2.48
CA GLN A 295 14.60 -9.50 1.96
C GLN A 295 13.53 -8.59 2.54
N ASN A 296 12.76 -7.92 1.69
CA ASN A 296 11.62 -7.14 2.14
C ASN A 296 10.51 -8.08 2.62
N HIS A 297 9.84 -7.73 3.72
CA HIS A 297 8.79 -8.57 4.30
C HIS A 297 7.66 -8.87 3.32
N LEU A 298 7.30 -7.91 2.47
CA LEU A 298 6.24 -8.02 1.47
C LEU A 298 6.68 -8.72 0.18
N SER A 299 7.98 -9.07 0.06
CA SER A 299 8.48 -9.78 -1.13
C SER A 299 8.04 -11.23 -1.09
N ARG A 300 7.17 -11.63 -2.02
CA ARG A 300 6.78 -13.04 -2.18
C ARG A 300 7.95 -13.92 -2.62
N LEU A 301 8.98 -13.34 -3.24
CA LEU A 301 10.20 -14.05 -3.63
C LEU A 301 11.03 -14.54 -2.43
N LYS A 302 10.82 -13.95 -1.24
CA LYS A 302 11.37 -14.42 0.04
C LYS A 302 10.97 -15.86 0.34
N TYR A 303 9.79 -16.28 -0.13
CA TYR A 303 9.19 -17.60 0.17
C TYR A 303 9.34 -18.59 -1.00
N LEU A 304 10.04 -18.19 -2.06
CA LEU A 304 10.28 -19.06 -3.18
C LEU A 304 11.34 -20.11 -2.80
N GLU A 305 11.02 -21.37 -3.00
CA GLU A 305 11.95 -22.47 -2.78
C GLU A 305 12.99 -22.50 -3.91
N THR A 306 14.19 -21.99 -3.63
CA THR A 306 15.28 -21.88 -4.62
C THR A 306 16.37 -22.94 -4.39
N ASP A 307 16.39 -23.56 -3.22
CA ASP A 307 17.42 -24.53 -2.82
C ASP A 307 16.76 -25.63 -1.97
N PRO A 308 16.66 -26.88 -2.49
CA PRO A 308 16.07 -27.99 -1.73
C PRO A 308 16.80 -28.28 -0.40
N SER A 309 18.09 -27.94 -0.29
CA SER A 309 18.87 -28.08 0.95
C SER A 309 18.60 -26.96 1.96
N ASN A 310 18.02 -25.83 1.51
CA ASN A 310 17.65 -24.69 2.35
C ASN A 310 16.36 -24.04 1.85
N PRO A 311 15.19 -24.67 2.05
CA PRO A 311 13.91 -24.25 1.49
C PRO A 311 13.43 -22.86 1.95
N HIS A 312 14.04 -22.31 3.02
CA HIS A 312 13.67 -21.00 3.57
C HIS A 312 14.55 -19.85 3.07
N LYS A 313 15.49 -20.13 2.17
CA LYS A 313 16.46 -19.11 1.73
C LYS A 313 15.84 -18.05 0.82
N GLY A 314 14.92 -18.42 -0.04
CA GLY A 314 14.22 -17.52 -0.98
C GLY A 314 15.17 -16.65 -1.81
N ILE A 315 14.59 -15.72 -2.58
CA ILE A 315 15.36 -14.75 -3.38
C ILE A 315 15.49 -13.44 -2.59
N PHE A 316 16.71 -12.92 -2.53
CA PHE A 316 17.00 -11.61 -1.95
C PHE A 316 16.57 -10.49 -2.91
N ASN A 317 16.27 -9.34 -2.33
CA ASN A 317 16.04 -8.13 -3.09
C ASN A 317 17.32 -7.66 -3.76
N MET A 318 17.17 -6.72 -4.70
CA MET A 318 18.28 -6.19 -5.50
C MET A 318 19.41 -5.66 -4.61
N GLY A 319 20.63 -6.07 -4.90
CA GLY A 319 21.84 -5.54 -4.28
C GLY A 319 22.10 -4.10 -4.71
N ARG A 320 23.37 -3.68 -4.74
CA ARG A 320 23.75 -2.35 -5.21
C ARG A 320 23.25 -2.14 -6.64
N ASN A 321 22.55 -1.03 -6.85
CA ASN A 321 22.05 -0.64 -8.16
C ASN A 321 22.46 0.81 -8.45
N ILE A 322 23.08 1.03 -9.61
CA ILE A 322 23.47 2.36 -10.08
C ILE A 322 22.64 2.64 -11.32
N GLY A 323 21.92 3.75 -11.30
CA GLY A 323 21.05 4.21 -12.38
C GLY A 323 21.45 5.57 -12.90
N VAL A 324 21.32 5.74 -14.23
CA VAL A 324 21.46 7.02 -14.91
C VAL A 324 20.17 7.27 -15.68
N LYS A 325 19.53 8.42 -15.45
CA LYS A 325 18.35 8.85 -16.21
C LYS A 325 18.66 10.18 -16.88
N PHE A 326 18.58 10.19 -18.20
CA PHE A 326 18.70 11.39 -19.01
C PHE A 326 17.37 11.69 -19.69
N VAL A 327 16.88 12.91 -19.54
CA VAL A 327 15.60 13.36 -20.09
C VAL A 327 15.87 14.53 -21.01
N VAL A 328 15.37 14.50 -22.24
CA VAL A 328 15.45 15.59 -23.22
C VAL A 328 14.06 16.16 -23.43
N TYR A 329 13.96 17.48 -23.41
CA TYR A 329 12.71 18.22 -23.66
C TYR A 329 12.78 18.82 -25.06
N LEU A 330 11.92 18.37 -25.93
CA LEU A 330 11.94 18.72 -27.36
C LEU A 330 11.23 20.04 -27.69
N PHE A 331 10.57 20.67 -26.67
CA PHE A 331 9.79 21.90 -26.86
C PHE A 331 10.12 22.95 -25.78
#